data_0f6297c6ee312be0c1b9c766de31ee64
#
_entry.id   0f6297c6ee312be0c1b9c766de31ee64
#
_cell.length_a   1.000
_cell.length_b   1.000
_cell.length_c   1.000
_cell.angle_alpha   90.00
_cell.angle_beta   90.00
_cell.angle_gamma   90.00
#
_symmetry.space_group_name_H-M   'P 1'
#
loop_
_entity.id
_entity.type
_entity.pdbx_description
1 polymer ?
#
loop_
_entity_poly.entity_id
_entity_poly.type
_entity_poly.pdbx_seq_one_letter_code
_entity_poly.pdbx_strand_id
1 'polypeptide(L)'
;MAASGQRVGRSATICRFRALSRAFQGTCTDMTVRTRFAPSPTGYLHIGGARTALFSWLYARKHGGQFILRIEDTDLERSTEASVNAILEGMTWLGLDYSEGPFYQTKRFDRYGVIIQQLLDNGHAYKCYCSKERLEKLREAQMASKEKPRYDGRCRDGATPPAPDAPYVIRFRNPQQGEVVVEDRIRGRVVFQNTELDDLIIARTDGTPTYNLTVVVDDADMDITHVIRGDDHLNNTPRQINILRALGATPPQYAHLPMILGADGKRLSKRHGAVSVMQYREDGYLPEALLNYLVRLGWSHGDQEVFTIGEMIELFDVKDVNKAASCFNPDKLLWLNQQYIKDSDPAHVARHLSYHLGRLNLDPAPAPPLHEVVKAQQGRAKTLVEMAANSTYFYGEFERYDEQAAQKHLTAAARPLLAALKEQLAALVHWQPELIHTCVVAVAEATGEKLGKVAQPLRVALSGGTVSPPIDVTVHLIGRERVLARLQRALDYIDALPQA
;
A
#
# COMPACT_ATOMS: atom_id res chain seq x y z
N MET A 1 -21.99 -80.01 -19.00
CA MET A 1 -20.88 -79.45 -18.24
C MET A 1 -20.91 -77.93 -18.48
N ALA A 2 -21.11 -77.15 -17.42
CA ALA A 2 -21.42 -75.71 -17.43
C ALA A 2 -20.21 -74.89 -17.80
N ALA A 3 -20.45 -73.81 -18.61
CA ALA A 3 -19.52 -72.73 -18.80
C ALA A 3 -20.29 -71.42 -18.42
N SER A 4 -19.85 -70.83 -17.31
CA SER A 4 -20.38 -69.61 -16.74
C SER A 4 -19.79 -68.40 -17.49
N GLY A 5 -20.67 -67.59 -18.11
CA GLY A 5 -20.31 -66.28 -18.69
C GLY A 5 -20.40 -65.20 -17.66
N GLN A 6 -19.29 -64.54 -17.35
CA GLN A 6 -19.26 -63.35 -16.54
C GLN A 6 -19.57 -62.12 -17.39
N ARG A 7 -20.66 -61.39 -17.07
CA ARG A 7 -20.98 -60.05 -17.59
C ARG A 7 -20.21 -58.99 -16.80
N VAL A 8 -19.39 -58.24 -17.51
CA VAL A 8 -18.75 -57.05 -16.99
C VAL A 8 -19.79 -55.92 -16.92
N GLY A 9 -20.23 -55.56 -15.72
CA GLY A 9 -21.10 -54.43 -15.47
C GLY A 9 -20.30 -53.12 -15.43
N ARG A 10 -20.62 -52.22 -16.35
CA ARG A 10 -20.19 -50.80 -16.28
C ARG A 10 -20.99 -50.10 -15.17
N SER A 11 -20.32 -49.82 -14.07
CA SER A 11 -20.89 -49.00 -13.01
C SER A 11 -20.74 -47.52 -13.41
N ALA A 12 -21.86 -46.87 -13.75
CA ALA A 12 -21.97 -45.43 -13.90
C ALA A 12 -22.12 -44.81 -12.49
N THR A 13 -21.10 -44.18 -11.98
CA THR A 13 -21.13 -43.46 -10.74
C THR A 13 -21.89 -42.13 -10.96
N ILE A 14 -23.20 -42.14 -10.70
CA ILE A 14 -24.04 -40.95 -10.63
C ILE A 14 -23.71 -40.26 -9.32
N CYS A 15 -22.97 -39.16 -9.39
CA CYS A 15 -22.73 -38.27 -8.26
C CYS A 15 -24.06 -37.61 -7.88
N ARG A 16 -24.74 -38.10 -6.86
CA ARG A 16 -25.95 -37.49 -6.31
C ARG A 16 -25.57 -36.21 -5.56
N PHE A 17 -25.85 -35.06 -6.15
CA PHE A 17 -25.91 -33.77 -5.46
C PHE A 17 -27.03 -33.85 -4.40
N ARG A 18 -26.64 -33.89 -3.14
CA ARG A 18 -27.53 -33.69 -2.02
C ARG A 18 -27.87 -32.21 -1.93
N ALA A 19 -29.08 -31.84 -2.28
CA ALA A 19 -29.68 -30.58 -1.90
C ALA A 19 -29.76 -30.53 -0.37
N LEU A 20 -28.91 -29.69 0.24
CA LEU A 20 -28.98 -29.38 1.67
C LEU A 20 -29.97 -28.23 1.86
N SER A 21 -31.26 -28.57 1.97
CA SER A 21 -32.22 -27.72 2.68
C SER A 21 -31.93 -27.86 4.18
N ARG A 22 -31.06 -27.02 4.72
CA ARG A 22 -30.94 -26.81 6.15
C ARG A 22 -31.98 -25.78 6.58
N ALA A 23 -33.04 -26.27 7.24
CA ALA A 23 -33.91 -25.44 8.05
C ALA A 23 -33.05 -24.74 9.12
N PHE A 24 -32.98 -23.42 9.07
CA PHE A 24 -32.35 -22.57 10.07
C PHE A 24 -33.24 -22.52 11.33
N GLN A 25 -32.94 -23.36 12.29
CA GLN A 25 -33.31 -23.12 13.69
C GLN A 25 -32.06 -22.65 14.41
N GLY A 26 -32.18 -21.49 15.05
CA GLY A 26 -31.15 -20.65 15.57
C GLY A 26 -30.08 -21.30 16.45
N THR A 27 -28.85 -21.02 16.09
CA THR A 27 -27.79 -20.62 16.99
C THR A 27 -26.94 -19.66 16.16
N CYS A 28 -26.65 -18.49 16.70
CA CYS A 28 -25.75 -17.52 16.13
C CYS A 28 -24.34 -18.16 16.12
N THR A 29 -24.01 -18.93 15.10
CA THR A 29 -22.63 -19.32 14.84
C THR A 29 -21.97 -18.04 14.35
N ASP A 30 -21.03 -17.52 15.14
CA ASP A 30 -20.14 -16.44 14.74
C ASP A 30 -19.55 -16.78 13.36
N MET A 31 -20.13 -16.18 12.32
CA MET A 31 -19.56 -16.32 10.97
C MET A 31 -18.20 -15.62 10.98
N THR A 32 -17.14 -16.37 10.77
CA THR A 32 -15.79 -15.82 10.65
C THR A 32 -15.80 -14.68 9.64
N VAL A 33 -15.33 -13.51 10.05
CA VAL A 33 -15.23 -12.35 9.15
C VAL A 33 -14.26 -12.67 8.01
N ARG A 34 -14.71 -12.49 6.77
CA ARG A 34 -13.90 -12.66 5.57
C ARG A 34 -13.97 -11.38 4.75
N THR A 35 -12.86 -10.68 4.65
CA THR A 35 -12.68 -9.49 3.82
C THR A 35 -11.77 -9.80 2.66
N ARG A 36 -11.72 -8.91 1.67
CA ARG A 36 -10.78 -9.06 0.56
C ARG A 36 -10.24 -7.71 0.10
N PHE A 37 -9.02 -7.75 -0.43
CA PHE A 37 -8.48 -6.75 -1.33
C PHE A 37 -8.45 -7.32 -2.75
N ALA A 38 -9.05 -6.62 -3.69
CA ALA A 38 -9.28 -7.12 -5.05
C ALA A 38 -8.81 -6.09 -6.09
N PRO A 39 -7.49 -5.84 -6.20
CA PRO A 39 -6.96 -4.86 -7.13
C PRO A 39 -6.98 -5.36 -8.58
N SER A 40 -7.29 -4.45 -9.52
CA SER A 40 -7.01 -4.66 -10.94
C SER A 40 -5.57 -4.26 -11.24
N PRO A 41 -4.73 -5.15 -11.82
CA PRO A 41 -3.31 -4.92 -12.02
C PRO A 41 -3.05 -4.08 -13.29
N THR A 42 -3.65 -2.89 -13.34
CA THR A 42 -3.51 -1.93 -14.44
C THR A 42 -2.49 -0.83 -14.14
N GLY A 43 -1.66 -1.03 -13.14
CA GLY A 43 -0.62 -0.11 -12.68
C GLY A 43 -0.14 -0.43 -11.26
N TYR A 44 0.59 0.50 -10.68
CA TYR A 44 1.14 0.37 -9.33
C TYR A 44 0.07 0.46 -8.25
N LEU A 45 0.34 -0.13 -7.06
CA LEU A 45 -0.45 0.09 -5.87
C LEU A 45 -0.34 1.56 -5.44
N HIS A 46 -1.41 2.32 -5.63
CA HIS A 46 -1.50 3.71 -5.18
C HIS A 46 -2.10 3.80 -3.78
N ILE A 47 -1.93 4.93 -3.09
CA ILE A 47 -2.36 5.12 -1.70
C ILE A 47 -3.86 4.89 -1.48
N GLY A 48 -4.73 5.15 -2.46
CA GLY A 48 -6.16 4.83 -2.37
C GLY A 48 -6.41 3.33 -2.30
N GLY A 49 -5.70 2.54 -3.12
CA GLY A 49 -5.72 1.08 -3.06
C GLY A 49 -5.14 0.55 -1.75
N ALA A 50 -3.99 1.10 -1.33
CA ALA A 50 -3.34 0.74 -0.08
C ALA A 50 -4.23 1.03 1.15
N ARG A 51 -4.98 2.16 1.17
CA ARG A 51 -5.96 2.45 2.23
C ARG A 51 -7.10 1.43 2.23
N THR A 52 -7.60 1.05 1.06
CA THR A 52 -8.65 0.03 0.96
C THR A 52 -8.15 -1.34 1.46
N ALA A 53 -6.93 -1.73 1.09
CA ALA A 53 -6.28 -2.93 1.59
C ALA A 53 -6.12 -2.89 3.11
N LEU A 54 -5.59 -1.79 3.64
CA LEU A 54 -5.40 -1.56 5.08
C LEU A 54 -6.71 -1.69 5.86
N PHE A 55 -7.78 -1.03 5.43
CA PHE A 55 -9.06 -1.06 6.13
C PHE A 55 -9.69 -2.46 6.11
N SER A 56 -9.59 -3.17 4.99
CA SER A 56 -10.03 -4.56 4.87
C SER A 56 -9.21 -5.49 5.77
N TRP A 57 -7.90 -5.28 5.82
CA TRP A 57 -6.95 -6.03 6.64
C TRP A 57 -7.19 -5.78 8.15
N LEU A 58 -7.29 -4.51 8.57
CA LEU A 58 -7.56 -4.14 9.96
C LEU A 58 -8.87 -4.74 10.46
N TYR A 59 -9.93 -4.66 9.64
CA TYR A 59 -11.23 -5.21 10.00
C TYR A 59 -11.18 -6.73 10.17
N ALA A 60 -10.51 -7.43 9.26
CA ALA A 60 -10.32 -8.89 9.40
C ALA A 60 -9.51 -9.24 10.66
N ARG A 61 -8.36 -8.57 10.88
CA ARG A 61 -7.50 -8.83 12.04
C ARG A 61 -8.21 -8.57 13.37
N LYS A 62 -8.95 -7.46 13.49
CA LYS A 62 -9.74 -7.14 14.69
C LYS A 62 -10.72 -8.25 15.07
N HIS A 63 -11.35 -8.85 14.09
CA HIS A 63 -12.38 -9.88 14.30
C HIS A 63 -11.82 -11.32 14.26
N GLY A 64 -10.51 -11.52 14.29
CA GLY A 64 -9.89 -12.83 14.15
C GLY A 64 -10.25 -13.56 12.85
N GLY A 65 -10.60 -12.79 11.82
CA GLY A 65 -11.09 -13.28 10.53
C GLY A 65 -9.98 -13.47 9.49
N GLN A 66 -10.40 -13.59 8.24
CA GLN A 66 -9.53 -13.86 7.09
C GLN A 66 -9.48 -12.64 6.16
N PHE A 67 -8.28 -12.30 5.69
CA PHE A 67 -8.06 -11.29 4.66
C PHE A 67 -7.57 -11.97 3.38
N ILE A 68 -8.35 -11.85 2.30
CA ILE A 68 -8.12 -12.54 1.03
C ILE A 68 -7.55 -11.58 0.00
N LEU A 69 -6.54 -12.02 -0.76
CA LEU A 69 -6.03 -11.29 -1.91
C LEU A 69 -6.55 -11.92 -3.20
N ARG A 70 -7.22 -11.11 -4.03
CA ARG A 70 -7.68 -11.49 -5.38
C ARG A 70 -7.20 -10.49 -6.41
N ILE A 71 -6.55 -10.95 -7.46
CA ILE A 71 -6.08 -10.15 -8.58
C ILE A 71 -7.16 -10.16 -9.66
N GLU A 72 -7.74 -9.00 -9.97
CA GLU A 72 -8.80 -8.84 -10.98
C GLU A 72 -8.17 -8.51 -12.34
N ASP A 73 -7.59 -9.53 -12.97
CA ASP A 73 -6.78 -9.49 -14.20
C ASP A 73 -7.55 -9.84 -15.48
N THR A 74 -8.87 -9.66 -15.47
CA THR A 74 -9.74 -9.97 -16.64
C THR A 74 -9.55 -9.03 -17.84
N ASP A 75 -8.95 -7.87 -17.63
CA ASP A 75 -8.53 -6.96 -18.71
C ASP A 75 -7.10 -7.36 -19.15
N LEU A 76 -7.03 -8.31 -20.07
CA LEU A 76 -5.76 -8.90 -20.53
C LEU A 76 -4.83 -7.89 -21.22
N GLU A 77 -5.37 -6.82 -21.81
CA GLU A 77 -4.56 -5.80 -22.49
C GLU A 77 -3.81 -4.91 -21.50
N ARG A 78 -4.44 -4.60 -20.36
CA ARG A 78 -3.88 -3.68 -19.35
C ARG A 78 -3.28 -4.40 -18.14
N SER A 79 -3.56 -5.67 -17.96
CA SER A 79 -3.03 -6.47 -16.85
C SER A 79 -1.67 -7.05 -17.21
N THR A 80 -0.63 -6.63 -16.50
CA THR A 80 0.74 -7.11 -16.72
C THR A 80 1.28 -7.78 -15.46
N GLU A 81 2.17 -8.77 -15.64
CA GLU A 81 2.87 -9.41 -14.55
C GLU A 81 3.67 -8.40 -13.70
N ALA A 82 4.29 -7.41 -14.35
CA ALA A 82 5.00 -6.33 -13.66
C ALA A 82 4.07 -5.53 -12.73
N SER A 83 2.82 -5.27 -13.14
CA SER A 83 1.83 -4.58 -12.30
C SER A 83 1.36 -5.44 -11.13
N VAL A 84 1.21 -6.76 -11.34
CA VAL A 84 0.90 -7.70 -10.24
C VAL A 84 2.03 -7.71 -9.22
N ASN A 85 3.29 -7.87 -9.68
CA ASN A 85 4.46 -7.89 -8.81
C ASN A 85 4.61 -6.58 -8.03
N ALA A 86 4.34 -5.43 -8.64
CA ALA A 86 4.37 -4.13 -7.96
C ALA A 86 3.30 -3.99 -6.87
N ILE A 87 2.12 -4.60 -7.06
CA ILE A 87 1.07 -4.65 -6.01
C ILE A 87 1.54 -5.53 -4.85
N LEU A 88 2.08 -6.72 -5.14
CA LEU A 88 2.55 -7.67 -4.13
C LEU A 88 3.75 -7.09 -3.35
N GLU A 89 4.69 -6.44 -4.02
CA GLU A 89 5.81 -5.76 -3.38
C GLU A 89 5.34 -4.65 -2.44
N GLY A 90 4.38 -3.82 -2.90
CA GLY A 90 3.80 -2.75 -2.08
C GLY A 90 3.08 -3.29 -0.84
N MET A 91 2.31 -4.37 -0.96
CA MET A 91 1.65 -5.03 0.17
C MET A 91 2.67 -5.63 1.14
N THR A 92 3.71 -6.29 0.62
CA THR A 92 4.79 -6.87 1.43
C THR A 92 5.54 -5.79 2.21
N TRP A 93 5.88 -4.68 1.56
CA TRP A 93 6.56 -3.57 2.23
C TRP A 93 5.70 -2.93 3.32
N LEU A 94 4.38 -2.84 3.11
CA LEU A 94 3.43 -2.35 4.11
C LEU A 94 3.13 -3.38 5.23
N GLY A 95 3.56 -4.63 5.10
CA GLY A 95 3.24 -5.69 6.06
C GLY A 95 1.77 -6.11 6.03
N LEU A 96 1.07 -5.88 4.90
CA LEU A 96 -0.32 -6.30 4.71
C LEU A 96 -0.37 -7.73 4.18
N ASP A 97 -0.11 -8.70 5.05
CA ASP A 97 -0.16 -10.12 4.77
C ASP A 97 -1.60 -10.63 4.57
N TYR A 98 -1.80 -11.53 3.63
CA TYR A 98 -3.10 -12.14 3.36
C TYR A 98 -3.14 -13.59 3.85
N SER A 99 -4.35 -14.01 4.24
CA SER A 99 -4.59 -15.37 4.75
C SER A 99 -4.72 -16.38 3.62
N GLU A 100 -5.31 -15.95 2.49
CA GLU A 100 -5.55 -16.77 1.31
C GLU A 100 -5.28 -15.97 0.03
N GLY A 101 -4.79 -16.65 -1.01
CA GLY A 101 -4.46 -16.03 -2.30
C GLY A 101 -2.96 -15.98 -2.60
N PRO A 102 -2.51 -15.21 -3.60
CA PRO A 102 -3.37 -14.45 -4.51
C PRO A 102 -4.18 -15.35 -5.45
N PHE A 103 -5.49 -15.10 -5.53
CA PHE A 103 -6.35 -15.71 -6.53
C PHE A 103 -6.38 -14.84 -7.78
N TYR A 104 -6.33 -15.45 -8.97
CA TYR A 104 -6.34 -14.75 -10.26
C TYR A 104 -7.65 -15.02 -10.99
N GLN A 105 -8.36 -13.97 -11.41
CA GLN A 105 -9.63 -14.12 -12.12
C GLN A 105 -9.47 -14.83 -13.46
N THR A 106 -8.37 -14.61 -14.18
CA THR A 106 -8.06 -15.34 -15.43
C THR A 106 -7.97 -16.86 -15.26
N LYS A 107 -7.63 -17.34 -14.07
CA LYS A 107 -7.58 -18.79 -13.76
C LYS A 107 -8.96 -19.38 -13.43
N ARG A 108 -10.03 -18.56 -13.45
CA ARG A 108 -11.38 -18.95 -13.06
C ARG A 108 -12.42 -18.83 -14.20
N PHE A 109 -11.98 -18.61 -15.42
CA PHE A 109 -12.90 -18.41 -16.55
C PHE A 109 -13.88 -19.58 -16.75
N ASP A 110 -13.45 -20.82 -16.55
CA ASP A 110 -14.33 -21.99 -16.61
C ASP A 110 -15.47 -21.89 -15.56
N ARG A 111 -15.14 -21.44 -14.34
CA ARG A 111 -16.12 -21.24 -13.29
C ARG A 111 -17.15 -20.19 -13.66
N TYR A 112 -16.71 -19.07 -14.25
CA TYR A 112 -17.63 -18.03 -14.71
C TYR A 112 -18.53 -18.53 -15.86
N GLY A 113 -17.99 -19.35 -16.76
CA GLY A 113 -18.76 -20.01 -17.82
C GLY A 113 -19.90 -20.87 -17.27
N VAL A 114 -19.62 -21.68 -16.24
CA VAL A 114 -20.65 -22.51 -15.55
C VAL A 114 -21.75 -21.62 -14.96
N ILE A 115 -21.38 -20.52 -14.28
CA ILE A 115 -22.36 -19.60 -13.68
C ILE A 115 -23.18 -18.86 -14.73
N ILE A 116 -22.56 -18.45 -15.84
CA ILE A 116 -23.29 -17.81 -16.95
C ILE A 116 -24.33 -18.78 -17.52
N GLN A 117 -23.96 -20.05 -17.70
CA GLN A 117 -24.89 -21.07 -18.21
C GLN A 117 -26.02 -21.30 -17.19
N GLN A 118 -25.73 -21.40 -15.92
CA GLN A 118 -26.75 -21.51 -14.85
C GLN A 118 -27.76 -20.34 -14.88
N LEU A 119 -27.25 -19.09 -15.05
CA LEU A 119 -28.14 -17.92 -15.17
C LEU A 119 -29.01 -17.95 -16.42
N LEU A 120 -28.51 -18.48 -17.56
CA LEU A 120 -29.28 -18.69 -18.78
C LEU A 120 -30.36 -19.74 -18.60
N ASP A 121 -30.01 -20.90 -18.04
CA ASP A 121 -30.93 -22.04 -17.82
C ASP A 121 -32.07 -21.69 -16.85
N ASN A 122 -31.77 -20.85 -15.84
CA ASN A 122 -32.74 -20.38 -14.86
C ASN A 122 -33.53 -19.14 -15.34
N GLY A 123 -33.30 -18.66 -16.57
CA GLY A 123 -33.98 -17.49 -17.12
C GLY A 123 -33.57 -16.13 -16.53
N HIS A 124 -32.46 -16.11 -15.74
CA HIS A 124 -31.87 -14.89 -15.16
C HIS A 124 -30.92 -14.16 -16.11
N ALA A 125 -30.60 -14.75 -17.25
CA ALA A 125 -29.86 -14.14 -18.34
C ALA A 125 -30.43 -14.49 -19.69
N TYR A 126 -30.00 -13.77 -20.74
CA TYR A 126 -30.45 -14.00 -22.11
C TYR A 126 -29.42 -13.51 -23.14
N LYS A 127 -29.50 -14.07 -24.35
CA LYS A 127 -28.65 -13.66 -25.48
C LYS A 127 -29.18 -12.36 -26.11
N CYS A 128 -28.30 -11.41 -26.32
CA CYS A 128 -28.61 -10.12 -26.94
C CYS A 128 -27.82 -9.95 -28.24
N TYR A 129 -28.53 -9.80 -29.36
CA TYR A 129 -27.97 -9.68 -30.72
C TYR A 129 -27.91 -8.23 -31.22
N CYS A 130 -28.09 -7.23 -30.35
CA CYS A 130 -28.03 -5.83 -30.75
C CYS A 130 -26.61 -5.45 -31.16
N SER A 131 -26.46 -4.85 -32.36
CA SER A 131 -25.16 -4.35 -32.81
C SER A 131 -24.70 -3.12 -32.03
N LYS A 132 -23.39 -2.86 -32.06
CA LYS A 132 -22.78 -1.67 -31.39
C LYS A 132 -23.37 -0.39 -31.96
N GLU A 133 -23.53 -0.28 -33.27
CA GLU A 133 -24.05 0.90 -33.98
C GLU A 133 -25.49 1.20 -33.54
N ARG A 134 -26.34 0.16 -33.38
CA ARG A 134 -27.70 0.34 -32.87
C ARG A 134 -27.70 0.87 -31.44
N LEU A 135 -26.86 0.31 -30.57
CA LEU A 135 -26.78 0.73 -29.16
C LEU A 135 -26.24 2.15 -29.04
N GLU A 136 -25.33 2.55 -29.92
CA GLU A 136 -24.78 3.90 -29.96
C GLU A 136 -25.84 4.91 -30.39
N LYS A 137 -26.60 4.64 -31.46
CA LYS A 137 -27.77 5.45 -31.89
C LYS A 137 -28.81 5.56 -30.78
N LEU A 138 -29.11 4.48 -30.05
CA LEU A 138 -30.02 4.51 -28.91
C LEU A 138 -29.51 5.45 -27.80
N ARG A 139 -28.22 5.36 -27.48
CA ARG A 139 -27.57 6.22 -26.49
C ARG A 139 -27.64 7.70 -26.91
N GLU A 140 -27.33 8.00 -28.16
CA GLU A 140 -27.38 9.37 -28.70
C GLU A 140 -28.80 9.93 -28.62
N ALA A 141 -29.83 9.14 -29.02
CA ALA A 141 -31.23 9.55 -28.96
C ALA A 141 -31.65 9.84 -27.49
N GLN A 142 -31.31 8.97 -26.54
CA GLN A 142 -31.61 9.16 -25.13
C GLN A 142 -30.90 10.40 -24.54
N MET A 143 -29.63 10.63 -24.92
CA MET A 143 -28.92 11.84 -24.53
C MET A 143 -29.55 13.12 -25.10
N ALA A 144 -29.99 13.10 -26.36
CA ALA A 144 -30.68 14.22 -26.98
C ALA A 144 -32.01 14.54 -26.26
N SER A 145 -32.71 13.51 -25.80
CA SER A 145 -33.93 13.62 -24.99
C SER A 145 -33.68 13.91 -23.52
N LYS A 146 -32.40 14.09 -23.09
CA LYS A 146 -32.00 14.27 -21.68
C LYS A 146 -32.38 13.09 -20.77
N GLU A 147 -32.58 11.92 -21.34
CA GLU A 147 -32.80 10.69 -20.60
C GLU A 147 -31.45 10.06 -20.23
N LYS A 148 -31.42 9.33 -19.09
CA LYS A 148 -30.24 8.57 -18.71
C LYS A 148 -30.01 7.41 -19.70
N PRO A 149 -28.88 7.35 -20.41
CA PRO A 149 -28.60 6.27 -21.37
C PRO A 149 -28.68 4.89 -20.70
N ARG A 150 -29.47 4.00 -21.26
CA ARG A 150 -29.66 2.62 -20.83
C ARG A 150 -30.05 1.72 -21.96
N TYR A 151 -29.84 0.42 -21.81
CA TYR A 151 -30.35 -0.57 -22.75
C TYR A 151 -31.87 -0.65 -22.67
N ASP A 152 -32.51 -0.71 -23.82
CA ASP A 152 -33.97 -0.66 -23.97
C ASP A 152 -34.70 -2.02 -23.82
N GLY A 153 -33.96 -3.09 -23.52
CA GLY A 153 -34.51 -4.43 -23.30
C GLY A 153 -34.98 -5.15 -24.58
N ARG A 154 -34.64 -4.68 -25.78
CA ARG A 154 -35.15 -5.24 -27.06
C ARG A 154 -35.07 -6.75 -27.19
N CYS A 155 -33.98 -7.37 -26.65
CA CYS A 155 -33.80 -8.83 -26.74
C CYS A 155 -34.28 -9.59 -25.50
N ARG A 156 -34.85 -8.90 -24.54
CA ARG A 156 -35.13 -9.43 -23.21
C ARG A 156 -36.20 -10.55 -23.24
N ASP A 157 -37.26 -10.39 -24.04
CA ASP A 157 -38.40 -11.31 -24.05
C ASP A 157 -38.34 -12.30 -25.22
N GLY A 158 -37.16 -12.59 -25.67
CA GLY A 158 -36.85 -13.48 -26.78
C GLY A 158 -36.50 -12.73 -28.05
N ALA A 159 -35.30 -12.92 -28.54
CA ALA A 159 -34.85 -12.37 -29.81
C ALA A 159 -34.49 -13.53 -30.74
N THR A 160 -35.03 -13.53 -31.94
CA THR A 160 -34.61 -14.43 -33.01
C THR A 160 -33.22 -13.99 -33.47
N PRO A 161 -32.22 -14.90 -33.52
CA PRO A 161 -30.93 -14.59 -34.09
C PRO A 161 -31.09 -14.10 -35.53
N PRO A 162 -30.43 -13.00 -35.94
CA PRO A 162 -30.53 -12.50 -37.33
C PRO A 162 -29.87 -13.47 -38.33
N ALA A 163 -29.02 -14.37 -37.88
CA ALA A 163 -28.44 -15.48 -38.63
C ALA A 163 -28.10 -16.62 -37.66
N PRO A 164 -27.90 -17.87 -38.11
CA PRO A 164 -27.58 -19.01 -37.25
C PRO A 164 -26.36 -18.76 -36.35
N ASP A 165 -25.31 -18.13 -36.88
CA ASP A 165 -24.04 -17.83 -36.21
C ASP A 165 -23.90 -16.35 -35.81
N ALA A 166 -25.02 -15.65 -35.64
CA ALA A 166 -24.99 -14.24 -35.30
C ALA A 166 -24.27 -14.00 -33.92
N PRO A 167 -23.33 -13.08 -33.89
CA PRO A 167 -22.64 -12.75 -32.65
C PRO A 167 -23.61 -12.19 -31.60
N TYR A 168 -23.45 -12.59 -30.35
CA TYR A 168 -24.28 -12.14 -29.24
C TYR A 168 -23.44 -11.84 -28.01
N VAL A 169 -23.98 -11.00 -27.15
CA VAL A 169 -23.53 -10.83 -25.76
C VAL A 169 -24.55 -11.46 -24.81
N ILE A 170 -24.14 -11.82 -23.62
CA ILE A 170 -25.07 -12.29 -22.59
C ILE A 170 -25.38 -11.15 -21.64
N ARG A 171 -26.67 -10.87 -21.43
CA ARG A 171 -27.12 -9.87 -20.49
C ARG A 171 -27.80 -10.51 -19.30
N PHE A 172 -27.56 -9.94 -18.13
CA PHE A 172 -28.32 -10.26 -16.92
C PHE A 172 -29.72 -9.66 -17.02
N ARG A 173 -30.74 -10.46 -16.73
CA ARG A 173 -32.15 -10.02 -16.69
C ARG A 173 -32.43 -9.34 -15.35
N ASN A 174 -32.12 -8.04 -15.26
CA ASN A 174 -32.35 -7.28 -14.04
C ASN A 174 -33.85 -7.22 -13.70
N PRO A 175 -34.28 -7.30 -12.42
CA PRO A 175 -35.64 -7.01 -12.02
C PRO A 175 -36.08 -5.62 -12.49
N GLN A 176 -37.29 -5.50 -13.01
CA GLN A 176 -37.84 -4.22 -13.55
C GLN A 176 -38.64 -3.46 -12.49
N GLN A 177 -39.01 -4.10 -11.39
CA GLN A 177 -39.81 -3.51 -10.31
C GLN A 177 -39.13 -3.71 -8.96
N GLY A 178 -39.58 -2.93 -7.97
CA GLY A 178 -39.02 -2.96 -6.62
C GLY A 178 -37.69 -2.21 -6.50
N GLU A 179 -37.09 -2.34 -5.35
CA GLU A 179 -35.89 -1.61 -4.99
C GLU A 179 -34.77 -2.54 -4.47
N VAL A 180 -33.53 -2.05 -4.58
CA VAL A 180 -32.35 -2.63 -3.94
C VAL A 180 -31.91 -1.70 -2.84
N VAL A 181 -32.02 -2.16 -1.61
CA VAL A 181 -31.53 -1.46 -0.42
C VAL A 181 -30.13 -1.93 -0.11
N VAL A 182 -29.19 -0.99 -0.01
CA VAL A 182 -27.84 -1.21 0.44
C VAL A 182 -27.70 -0.60 1.84
N GLU A 183 -27.62 -1.46 2.83
CA GLU A 183 -27.30 -1.03 4.21
C GLU A 183 -25.78 -0.90 4.33
N ASP A 184 -25.28 0.27 3.93
CA ASP A 184 -23.84 0.53 3.90
C ASP A 184 -23.31 0.96 5.27
N ARG A 185 -22.23 0.32 5.72
CA ARG A 185 -21.67 0.57 7.06
C ARG A 185 -21.13 2.00 7.25
N ILE A 186 -20.80 2.69 6.15
CA ILE A 186 -20.26 4.05 6.15
C ILE A 186 -21.31 5.04 5.65
N ARG A 187 -21.91 4.77 4.46
CA ARG A 187 -22.85 5.70 3.81
C ARG A 187 -24.23 5.68 4.46
N GLY A 188 -24.56 4.61 5.21
CA GLY A 188 -25.88 4.34 5.73
C GLY A 188 -26.79 3.72 4.68
N ARG A 189 -28.08 3.85 4.85
CA ARG A 189 -29.09 3.25 3.96
C ARG A 189 -29.14 4.00 2.63
N VAL A 190 -28.82 3.31 1.52
CA VAL A 190 -28.90 3.81 0.15
C VAL A 190 -29.87 2.95 -0.63
N VAL A 191 -30.85 3.57 -1.30
CA VAL A 191 -31.91 2.89 -2.02
C VAL A 191 -31.77 3.15 -3.51
N PHE A 192 -31.83 2.09 -4.32
CA PHE A 192 -31.82 2.15 -5.77
C PHE A 192 -33.09 1.51 -6.34
N GLN A 193 -33.78 2.20 -7.21
CA GLN A 193 -34.93 1.63 -7.90
C GLN A 193 -34.46 0.69 -9.02
N ASN A 194 -35.05 -0.52 -9.12
CA ASN A 194 -34.70 -1.46 -10.17
C ASN A 194 -34.99 -0.90 -11.56
N THR A 195 -35.98 0.01 -11.70
CA THR A 195 -36.28 0.72 -12.94
C THR A 195 -35.14 1.60 -13.46
N GLU A 196 -34.18 1.98 -12.60
CA GLU A 196 -32.99 2.76 -12.96
C GLU A 196 -31.81 1.89 -13.39
N LEU A 197 -31.91 0.58 -13.17
CA LEU A 197 -30.86 -0.39 -13.48
C LEU A 197 -31.21 -1.09 -14.80
N ASP A 198 -30.29 -1.05 -15.76
CA ASP A 198 -30.43 -1.73 -17.04
C ASP A 198 -29.94 -3.18 -16.98
N ASP A 199 -30.32 -3.97 -18.00
CA ASP A 199 -29.81 -5.32 -18.19
C ASP A 199 -28.35 -5.26 -18.63
N LEU A 200 -27.43 -5.36 -17.64
CA LEU A 200 -25.99 -5.25 -17.91
C LEU A 200 -25.47 -6.46 -18.68
N ILE A 201 -24.42 -6.25 -19.47
CA ILE A 201 -23.68 -7.34 -20.12
C ILE A 201 -22.87 -8.07 -19.06
N ILE A 202 -23.05 -9.39 -18.95
CA ILE A 202 -22.29 -10.27 -18.05
C ILE A 202 -21.25 -11.11 -18.78
N ALA A 203 -21.43 -11.34 -20.10
CA ALA A 203 -20.40 -11.92 -20.97
C ALA A 203 -20.36 -11.21 -22.32
N ARG A 204 -19.15 -11.00 -22.80
CA ARG A 204 -18.88 -10.39 -24.13
C ARG A 204 -19.10 -11.40 -25.24
N THR A 205 -18.98 -10.94 -26.50
CA THR A 205 -19.17 -11.78 -27.69
C THR A 205 -18.16 -12.92 -27.80
N ASP A 206 -16.97 -12.72 -27.28
CA ASP A 206 -15.90 -13.73 -27.18
C ASP A 206 -16.05 -14.68 -25.99
N GLY A 207 -17.13 -14.57 -25.22
CA GLY A 207 -17.39 -15.34 -24.02
C GLY A 207 -16.71 -14.79 -22.76
N THR A 208 -15.86 -13.75 -22.86
CA THR A 208 -15.17 -13.16 -21.71
C THR A 208 -16.17 -12.57 -20.72
N PRO A 209 -16.14 -12.94 -19.43
CA PRO A 209 -17.02 -12.40 -18.40
C PRO A 209 -16.69 -10.92 -18.11
N THR A 210 -17.68 -10.19 -17.62
CA THR A 210 -17.48 -8.79 -17.23
C THR A 210 -17.30 -8.64 -15.72
N TYR A 211 -16.72 -7.52 -15.31
CA TYR A 211 -16.38 -7.18 -13.93
C TYR A 211 -17.51 -7.48 -12.91
N ASN A 212 -18.74 -7.02 -13.17
CA ASN A 212 -19.83 -7.19 -12.20
C ASN A 212 -20.21 -8.66 -11.96
N LEU A 213 -20.01 -9.54 -12.95
CA LEU A 213 -20.24 -10.96 -12.78
C LEU A 213 -19.07 -11.63 -12.03
N THR A 214 -17.83 -11.38 -12.46
CA THR A 214 -16.66 -12.03 -11.87
C THR A 214 -16.51 -11.73 -10.38
N VAL A 215 -16.70 -10.47 -9.98
CA VAL A 215 -16.66 -10.05 -8.58
C VAL A 215 -17.72 -10.78 -7.74
N VAL A 216 -18.95 -10.89 -8.26
CA VAL A 216 -20.06 -11.57 -7.56
C VAL A 216 -19.78 -13.05 -7.36
N VAL A 217 -19.32 -13.74 -8.42
CA VAL A 217 -19.02 -15.17 -8.36
C VAL A 217 -17.89 -15.44 -7.39
N ASP A 218 -16.83 -14.61 -7.44
CA ASP A 218 -15.69 -14.78 -6.56
C ASP A 218 -16.02 -14.46 -5.10
N ASP A 219 -16.75 -13.37 -4.85
CA ASP A 219 -17.16 -13.00 -3.49
C ASP A 219 -18.06 -14.09 -2.87
N ALA A 220 -18.92 -14.74 -3.68
CA ALA A 220 -19.75 -15.86 -3.23
C ALA A 220 -18.94 -17.16 -3.00
N ASP A 221 -18.07 -17.54 -3.97
CA ASP A 221 -17.26 -18.76 -3.87
C ASP A 221 -16.19 -18.69 -2.77
N MET A 222 -15.73 -17.48 -2.42
CA MET A 222 -14.74 -17.23 -1.36
C MET A 222 -15.39 -16.91 -0.01
N ASP A 223 -16.71 -17.03 0.10
CA ASP A 223 -17.49 -16.75 1.31
C ASP A 223 -17.18 -15.36 1.90
N ILE A 224 -17.03 -14.33 1.05
CA ILE A 224 -16.76 -12.97 1.49
C ILE A 224 -17.95 -12.43 2.28
N THR A 225 -17.72 -12.09 3.54
CA THR A 225 -18.76 -11.57 4.44
C THR A 225 -18.84 -10.04 4.42
N HIS A 226 -17.71 -9.36 4.15
CA HIS A 226 -17.61 -7.90 4.16
C HIS A 226 -16.84 -7.39 2.94
N VAL A 227 -17.48 -6.49 2.19
CA VAL A 227 -16.92 -5.81 1.02
C VAL A 227 -16.59 -4.38 1.39
N ILE A 228 -15.33 -4.10 1.70
CA ILE A 228 -14.81 -2.77 1.98
C ILE A 228 -14.08 -2.29 0.71
N ARG A 229 -14.52 -1.17 0.10
CA ARG A 229 -13.97 -0.68 -1.17
C ARG A 229 -14.24 0.81 -1.39
N GLY A 230 -13.67 1.39 -2.43
CA GLY A 230 -13.93 2.80 -2.78
C GLY A 230 -15.39 3.05 -3.17
N ASP A 231 -15.87 4.27 -2.89
CA ASP A 231 -17.27 4.68 -3.17
C ASP A 231 -17.57 4.88 -4.65
N ASP A 232 -16.56 4.90 -5.51
CA ASP A 232 -16.72 4.81 -6.97
C ASP A 232 -17.40 3.51 -7.42
N HIS A 233 -17.40 2.48 -6.58
CA HIS A 233 -18.12 1.23 -6.81
C HIS A 233 -19.55 1.20 -6.25
N LEU A 234 -20.03 2.23 -5.58
CA LEU A 234 -21.35 2.25 -4.95
C LEU A 234 -22.46 1.98 -5.98
N ASN A 235 -22.35 2.54 -7.18
CA ASN A 235 -23.31 2.33 -8.26
C ASN A 235 -23.27 0.90 -8.88
N ASN A 236 -22.24 0.12 -8.61
CA ASN A 236 -22.15 -1.29 -9.03
C ASN A 236 -22.88 -2.19 -8.03
N THR A 237 -22.94 -1.79 -6.77
CA THR A 237 -23.47 -2.60 -5.65
C THR A 237 -24.89 -3.12 -5.90
N PRO A 238 -25.90 -2.31 -6.32
CA PRO A 238 -27.24 -2.84 -6.54
C PRO A 238 -27.31 -3.88 -7.67
N ARG A 239 -26.47 -3.74 -8.71
CA ARG A 239 -26.37 -4.72 -9.79
C ARG A 239 -25.78 -6.04 -9.29
N GLN A 240 -24.74 -5.96 -8.48
CA GLN A 240 -24.08 -7.12 -7.86
C GLN A 240 -25.02 -7.85 -6.89
N ILE A 241 -25.78 -7.13 -6.07
CA ILE A 241 -26.79 -7.69 -5.17
C ILE A 241 -27.87 -8.43 -5.97
N ASN A 242 -28.35 -7.89 -7.09
CA ASN A 242 -29.33 -8.56 -7.93
C ASN A 242 -28.79 -9.85 -8.56
N ILE A 243 -27.51 -9.86 -8.98
CA ILE A 243 -26.87 -11.09 -9.49
C ILE A 243 -26.72 -12.12 -8.36
N LEU A 244 -26.26 -11.72 -7.16
CA LEU A 244 -26.17 -12.61 -5.99
C LEU A 244 -27.51 -13.26 -5.66
N ARG A 245 -28.59 -12.46 -5.62
CA ARG A 245 -29.96 -12.95 -5.38
C ARG A 245 -30.42 -13.94 -6.45
N ALA A 246 -30.11 -13.68 -7.72
CA ALA A 246 -30.44 -14.60 -8.83
C ALA A 246 -29.67 -15.94 -8.73
N LEU A 247 -28.49 -15.91 -8.11
CA LEU A 247 -27.70 -17.12 -7.81
C LEU A 247 -28.11 -17.81 -6.50
N GLY A 248 -29.04 -17.23 -5.73
CA GLY A 248 -29.44 -17.74 -4.40
C GLY A 248 -28.39 -17.49 -3.33
N ALA A 249 -27.40 -16.63 -3.59
CA ALA A 249 -26.36 -16.29 -2.64
C ALA A 249 -26.78 -15.11 -1.74
N THR A 250 -26.30 -15.12 -0.49
CA THR A 250 -26.52 -14.03 0.45
C THR A 250 -25.56 -12.88 0.15
N PRO A 251 -26.04 -11.64 -0.04
CA PRO A 251 -25.17 -10.50 -0.24
C PRO A 251 -24.28 -10.24 1.00
N PRO A 252 -23.01 -9.91 0.82
CA PRO A 252 -22.12 -9.50 1.91
C PRO A 252 -22.55 -8.14 2.49
N GLN A 253 -21.98 -7.78 3.63
CA GLN A 253 -22.08 -6.43 4.17
C GLN A 253 -21.17 -5.50 3.40
N TYR A 254 -21.64 -4.29 3.08
CA TYR A 254 -20.90 -3.33 2.29
C TYR A 254 -20.42 -2.14 3.12
N ALA A 255 -19.25 -1.62 2.77
CA ALA A 255 -18.70 -0.40 3.29
C ALA A 255 -17.97 0.36 2.16
N HIS A 256 -18.52 1.50 1.74
CA HIS A 256 -17.95 2.31 0.66
C HIS A 256 -17.17 3.49 1.21
N LEU A 257 -15.85 3.41 1.07
CA LEU A 257 -14.87 4.39 1.54
C LEU A 257 -14.93 5.66 0.68
N PRO A 258 -14.96 6.85 1.29
CA PRO A 258 -14.92 8.10 0.53
C PRO A 258 -13.59 8.26 -0.21
N MET A 259 -13.61 9.02 -1.31
CA MET A 259 -12.43 9.34 -2.09
C MET A 259 -11.37 10.07 -1.27
N ILE A 260 -10.10 9.93 -1.66
CA ILE A 260 -9.01 10.80 -1.21
C ILE A 260 -8.90 11.94 -2.21
N LEU A 261 -8.85 13.17 -1.72
CA LEU A 261 -8.74 14.38 -2.51
C LEU A 261 -7.31 14.94 -2.45
N GLY A 262 -6.91 15.64 -3.50
CA GLY A 262 -5.73 16.50 -3.49
C GLY A 262 -6.02 17.83 -2.78
N ALA A 263 -5.00 18.67 -2.64
CA ALA A 263 -5.12 20.01 -2.04
C ALA A 263 -6.10 20.93 -2.80
N ASP A 264 -6.35 20.65 -4.09
CA ASP A 264 -7.31 21.38 -4.93
C ASP A 264 -8.78 20.90 -4.76
N GLY A 265 -9.05 19.98 -3.84
CA GLY A 265 -10.35 19.39 -3.60
C GLY A 265 -10.82 18.41 -4.68
N LYS A 266 -10.01 18.11 -5.68
CA LYS A 266 -10.32 17.11 -6.71
C LYS A 266 -9.79 15.73 -6.31
N ARG A 267 -10.33 14.68 -6.94
CA ARG A 267 -9.83 13.31 -6.75
C ARG A 267 -8.30 13.27 -6.88
N LEU A 268 -7.65 12.67 -5.91
CA LEU A 268 -6.20 12.51 -5.92
C LEU A 268 -5.75 11.78 -7.19
N SER A 269 -4.74 12.32 -7.85
CA SER A 269 -4.23 11.81 -9.12
C SER A 269 -2.69 11.95 -9.18
N LYS A 270 -2.05 11.39 -10.18
CA LYS A 270 -0.58 11.46 -10.37
C LYS A 270 -0.03 12.90 -10.29
N ARG A 271 -0.76 13.89 -10.79
CA ARG A 271 -0.37 15.33 -10.70
C ARG A 271 -0.39 15.90 -9.29
N HIS A 272 -1.04 15.22 -8.34
CA HIS A 272 -1.12 15.60 -6.92
C HIS A 272 -0.13 14.79 -6.05
N GLY A 273 0.84 14.12 -6.66
CA GLY A 273 1.76 13.24 -5.94
C GLY A 273 1.15 11.87 -5.55
N ALA A 274 0.02 11.47 -6.17
CA ALA A 274 -0.49 10.10 -6.02
C ALA A 274 0.43 9.14 -6.79
N VAL A 275 1.55 8.84 -6.19
CA VAL A 275 2.58 7.94 -6.68
C VAL A 275 2.33 6.52 -6.20
N SER A 276 3.12 5.59 -6.70
CA SER A 276 3.21 4.24 -6.16
C SER A 276 3.52 4.27 -4.66
N VAL A 277 2.95 3.32 -3.93
CA VAL A 277 3.33 3.08 -2.52
C VAL A 277 4.86 2.92 -2.38
N MET A 278 5.51 2.27 -3.36
CA MET A 278 6.95 2.07 -3.36
C MET A 278 7.76 3.37 -3.50
N GLN A 279 7.17 4.44 -4.07
CA GLN A 279 7.82 5.75 -4.11
C GLN A 279 8.04 6.31 -2.70
N TYR A 280 7.08 6.10 -1.78
CA TYR A 280 7.25 6.53 -0.38
C TYR A 280 8.41 5.79 0.30
N ARG A 281 8.62 4.49 -0.01
CA ARG A 281 9.82 3.77 0.42
C ARG A 281 11.09 4.45 -0.13
N GLU A 282 11.11 4.77 -1.42
CA GLU A 282 12.25 5.44 -2.07
C GLU A 282 12.51 6.82 -1.50
N ASP A 283 11.46 7.55 -1.11
CA ASP A 283 11.53 8.87 -0.47
C ASP A 283 11.92 8.80 1.02
N GLY A 284 12.08 7.59 1.57
CA GLY A 284 12.59 7.35 2.93
C GLY A 284 11.52 7.38 4.01
N TYR A 285 10.28 7.05 3.68
CA TYR A 285 9.22 6.83 4.67
C TYR A 285 9.27 5.41 5.23
N LEU A 286 8.95 5.28 6.51
CA LEU A 286 8.70 3.99 7.16
C LEU A 286 7.29 3.49 6.78
N PRO A 287 7.11 2.17 6.59
CA PRO A 287 5.80 1.61 6.24
C PRO A 287 4.74 1.90 7.31
N GLU A 288 5.09 1.85 8.58
CA GLU A 288 4.18 2.14 9.70
C GLU A 288 3.71 3.60 9.70
N ALA A 289 4.58 4.53 9.33
CA ALA A 289 4.21 5.93 9.19
C ALA A 289 3.18 6.14 8.08
N LEU A 290 3.37 5.46 6.94
CA LEU A 290 2.41 5.50 5.84
C LEU A 290 1.08 4.83 6.22
N LEU A 291 1.10 3.68 6.89
CA LEU A 291 -0.11 3.00 7.37
C LEU A 291 -0.89 3.87 8.35
N ASN A 292 -0.22 4.48 9.32
CA ASN A 292 -0.85 5.42 10.26
C ASN A 292 -1.48 6.61 9.54
N TYR A 293 -0.77 7.17 8.57
CA TYR A 293 -1.30 8.25 7.76
C TYR A 293 -2.55 7.83 6.98
N LEU A 294 -2.52 6.64 6.35
CA LEU A 294 -3.64 6.11 5.58
C LEU A 294 -4.87 5.79 6.44
N VAL A 295 -4.67 5.26 7.66
CA VAL A 295 -5.80 5.00 8.55
C VAL A 295 -6.48 6.32 8.97
N ARG A 296 -5.70 7.37 9.22
CA ARG A 296 -6.21 8.71 9.55
C ARG A 296 -6.89 9.41 8.37
N LEU A 297 -6.70 8.94 7.14
CA LEU A 297 -7.45 9.43 5.97
C LEU A 297 -8.87 8.83 5.94
N GLY A 298 -9.69 9.27 6.86
CA GLY A 298 -11.11 8.92 6.95
C GLY A 298 -11.52 8.23 8.25
N TRP A 299 -10.58 7.89 9.14
CA TRP A 299 -10.87 7.34 10.46
C TRP A 299 -10.12 8.12 11.55
N SER A 300 -10.71 8.19 12.74
CA SER A 300 -10.09 8.81 13.92
C SER A 300 -10.55 8.13 15.20
N HIS A 301 -9.71 8.17 16.22
CA HIS A 301 -10.03 7.74 17.57
C HIS A 301 -9.64 8.85 18.57
N GLY A 302 -10.63 9.62 19.02
CA GLY A 302 -10.39 10.82 19.83
C GLY A 302 -9.37 11.77 19.17
N ASP A 303 -8.44 12.27 19.98
CA ASP A 303 -7.38 13.20 19.57
C ASP A 303 -6.05 12.47 19.25
N GLN A 304 -6.03 11.13 19.32
CA GLN A 304 -4.81 10.35 19.04
C GLN A 304 -4.41 10.46 17.58
N GLU A 305 -3.14 10.77 17.35
CA GLU A 305 -2.58 10.97 16.02
C GLU A 305 -1.61 9.85 15.61
N VAL A 306 -0.90 9.29 16.56
CA VAL A 306 0.09 8.22 16.35
C VAL A 306 -0.43 6.93 16.95
N PHE A 307 -0.46 5.87 16.15
CA PHE A 307 -0.99 4.55 16.51
C PHE A 307 0.02 3.47 16.17
N THR A 308 0.29 2.58 17.08
CA THR A 308 0.95 1.32 16.74
C THR A 308 0.04 0.45 15.86
N ILE A 309 0.59 -0.50 15.12
CA ILE A 309 -0.21 -1.46 14.34
C ILE A 309 -1.19 -2.23 15.24
N GLY A 310 -0.75 -2.60 16.46
CA GLY A 310 -1.62 -3.25 17.44
C GLY A 310 -2.83 -2.40 17.84
N GLU A 311 -2.61 -1.11 18.13
CA GLU A 311 -3.68 -0.16 18.43
C GLU A 311 -4.62 0.06 17.23
N MET A 312 -4.07 0.13 16.00
CA MET A 312 -4.92 0.21 14.80
C MET A 312 -5.84 -1.01 14.70
N ILE A 313 -5.33 -2.22 14.92
CA ILE A 313 -6.14 -3.45 14.89
C ILE A 313 -7.22 -3.43 15.97
N GLU A 314 -6.87 -3.03 17.19
CA GLU A 314 -7.78 -3.03 18.33
C GLU A 314 -8.89 -1.98 18.18
N LEU A 315 -8.52 -0.76 17.79
CA LEU A 315 -9.41 0.41 17.82
C LEU A 315 -10.22 0.60 16.54
N PHE A 316 -9.68 0.20 15.37
CA PHE A 316 -10.34 0.46 14.09
C PHE A 316 -11.69 -0.24 13.97
N ASP A 317 -12.71 0.51 13.55
CA ASP A 317 -13.99 -0.07 13.10
C ASP A 317 -14.48 0.68 11.84
N VAL A 318 -15.01 -0.07 10.90
CA VAL A 318 -15.55 0.46 9.64
C VAL A 318 -16.70 1.43 9.86
N LYS A 319 -17.54 1.21 10.92
CA LYS A 319 -18.65 2.11 11.26
C LYS A 319 -18.21 3.52 11.66
N ASP A 320 -16.96 3.65 12.16
CA ASP A 320 -16.40 4.91 12.64
C ASP A 320 -15.66 5.69 11.52
N VAL A 321 -15.70 5.16 10.29
CA VAL A 321 -15.12 5.84 9.12
C VAL A 321 -16.03 6.99 8.69
N ASN A 322 -15.43 8.16 8.52
CA ASN A 322 -16.13 9.38 8.09
C ASN A 322 -16.74 9.23 6.70
N LYS A 323 -17.94 9.80 6.51
CA LYS A 323 -18.62 9.85 5.19
C LYS A 323 -17.96 10.85 4.24
N ALA A 324 -17.32 11.89 4.77
CA ALA A 324 -16.67 12.94 3.98
C ALA A 324 -15.33 12.47 3.41
N ALA A 325 -15.01 12.96 2.23
CA ALA A 325 -13.70 12.77 1.62
C ALA A 325 -12.62 13.49 2.43
N SER A 326 -11.41 12.90 2.50
CA SER A 326 -10.25 13.48 3.20
C SER A 326 -9.23 14.00 2.20
N CYS A 327 -8.63 15.16 2.48
CA CYS A 327 -7.57 15.74 1.68
C CYS A 327 -6.20 15.15 2.07
N PHE A 328 -5.40 14.81 1.07
CA PHE A 328 -4.01 14.40 1.26
C PHE A 328 -3.15 15.61 1.66
N ASN A 329 -2.40 15.47 2.74
CA ASN A 329 -1.49 16.50 3.27
C ASN A 329 -0.08 15.88 3.43
N PRO A 330 0.88 16.24 2.56
CA PRO A 330 2.24 15.70 2.60
C PRO A 330 3.02 16.13 3.85
N ASP A 331 2.77 17.34 4.38
CA ASP A 331 3.48 17.83 5.58
C ASP A 331 3.08 17.01 6.82
N LYS A 332 1.81 16.62 6.91
CA LYS A 332 1.33 15.75 7.99
C LYS A 332 1.95 14.34 7.90
N LEU A 333 2.08 13.80 6.69
CA LEU A 333 2.76 12.52 6.48
C LEU A 333 4.24 12.59 6.85
N LEU A 334 4.94 13.67 6.46
CA LEU A 334 6.34 13.89 6.81
C LEU A 334 6.53 14.02 8.33
N TRP A 335 5.65 14.74 8.99
CA TRP A 335 5.65 14.86 10.46
C TRP A 335 5.45 13.48 11.13
N LEU A 336 4.48 12.68 10.66
CA LEU A 336 4.28 11.33 11.18
C LEU A 336 5.54 10.47 10.98
N ASN A 337 6.15 10.52 9.82
CA ASN A 337 7.38 9.77 9.54
C ASN A 337 8.50 10.14 10.51
N GLN A 338 8.67 11.44 10.78
CA GLN A 338 9.62 11.92 11.77
C GLN A 338 9.34 11.37 13.18
N GLN A 339 8.06 11.31 13.61
CA GLN A 339 7.70 10.73 14.91
C GLN A 339 8.04 9.23 14.94
N TYR A 340 7.68 8.48 13.89
CA TYR A 340 8.00 7.05 13.82
C TYR A 340 9.50 6.77 13.81
N ILE A 341 10.30 7.53 13.03
CA ILE A 341 11.75 7.40 13.05
C ILE A 341 12.30 7.66 14.46
N LYS A 342 11.81 8.72 15.11
CA LYS A 342 12.29 9.15 16.44
C LYS A 342 11.98 8.13 17.54
N ASP A 343 10.77 7.55 17.53
CA ASP A 343 10.24 6.76 18.63
C ASP A 343 10.39 5.23 18.43
N SER A 344 10.81 4.81 17.21
CA SER A 344 11.03 3.39 16.91
C SER A 344 12.34 2.85 17.47
N ASP A 345 12.38 1.53 17.68
CA ASP A 345 13.63 0.83 18.01
C ASP A 345 14.70 1.10 16.95
N PRO A 346 15.90 1.56 17.33
CA PRO A 346 17.00 1.83 16.39
C PRO A 346 17.35 0.66 15.49
N ALA A 347 17.25 -0.58 15.96
CA ALA A 347 17.52 -1.76 15.15
C ALA A 347 16.45 -1.98 14.08
N HIS A 348 15.19 -1.61 14.36
CA HIS A 348 14.12 -1.62 13.37
C HIS A 348 14.37 -0.58 12.27
N VAL A 349 14.65 0.66 12.64
CA VAL A 349 14.95 1.74 11.68
C VAL A 349 16.18 1.40 10.85
N ALA A 350 17.22 0.79 11.46
CA ALA A 350 18.44 0.37 10.77
C ALA A 350 18.18 -0.63 9.64
N ARG A 351 17.22 -1.57 9.79
CA ARG A 351 16.83 -2.49 8.72
C ARG A 351 16.32 -1.75 7.49
N HIS A 352 15.56 -0.67 7.67
CA HIS A 352 15.07 0.15 6.57
C HIS A 352 16.15 1.09 6.02
N LEU A 353 17.00 1.64 6.89
CA LEU A 353 18.08 2.53 6.49
C LEU A 353 19.13 1.84 5.61
N SER A 354 19.39 0.55 5.83
CA SER A 354 20.35 -0.23 5.03
C SER A 354 20.03 -0.20 3.54
N TYR A 355 18.75 -0.19 3.16
CA TYR A 355 18.32 -0.03 1.77
C TYR A 355 18.79 1.29 1.17
N HIS A 356 18.66 2.40 1.89
CA HIS A 356 19.06 3.73 1.41
C HIS A 356 20.59 3.90 1.35
N LEU A 357 21.32 3.29 2.28
CA LEU A 357 22.78 3.25 2.20
C LEU A 357 23.26 2.44 0.98
N GLY A 358 22.62 1.30 0.71
CA GLY A 358 22.90 0.50 -0.48
C GLY A 358 22.70 1.28 -1.79
N ARG A 359 21.67 2.16 -1.84
CA ARG A 359 21.48 3.07 -3.00
C ARG A 359 22.59 4.12 -3.17
N LEU A 360 23.31 4.42 -2.11
CA LEU A 360 24.51 5.27 -2.12
C LEU A 360 25.80 4.46 -2.31
N ASN A 361 25.70 3.16 -2.62
CA ASN A 361 26.82 2.22 -2.74
C ASN A 361 27.66 2.14 -1.47
N LEU A 362 27.02 2.27 -0.29
CA LEU A 362 27.66 2.15 1.02
C LEU A 362 27.25 0.84 1.68
N ASP A 363 28.23 0.09 2.16
CA ASP A 363 28.02 -1.11 2.97
C ASP A 363 28.16 -0.77 4.45
N PRO A 364 27.10 -0.93 5.26
CA PRO A 364 27.17 -0.68 6.70
C PRO A 364 27.78 -1.85 7.52
N ALA A 365 28.12 -2.98 6.86
CA ALA A 365 28.58 -4.18 7.58
C ALA A 365 29.93 -4.02 8.32
N PRO A 366 30.95 -3.27 7.80
CA PRO A 366 32.26 -3.26 8.42
C PRO A 366 32.36 -2.57 9.78
N ALA A 367 31.57 -1.54 10.05
CA ALA A 367 31.49 -0.73 11.27
C ALA A 367 31.33 0.77 10.95
N PRO A 368 30.67 1.58 11.80
CA PRO A 368 30.08 1.22 13.11
C PRO A 368 28.75 0.47 12.97
N PRO A 369 28.25 -0.18 14.04
CA PRO A 369 26.94 -0.84 14.00
C PRO A 369 25.85 0.14 13.59
N LEU A 370 25.06 -0.20 12.57
CA LEU A 370 24.11 0.73 11.97
C LEU A 370 23.06 1.24 12.96
N HIS A 371 22.62 0.41 13.91
CA HIS A 371 21.64 0.81 14.92
C HIS A 371 22.19 1.90 15.87
N GLU A 372 23.49 1.94 16.13
CA GLU A 372 24.11 3.02 16.92
C GLU A 372 24.16 4.33 16.13
N VAL A 373 24.40 4.27 14.82
CA VAL A 373 24.33 5.43 13.93
C VAL A 373 22.90 5.98 13.87
N VAL A 374 21.92 5.09 13.77
CA VAL A 374 20.49 5.46 13.84
C VAL A 374 20.17 6.14 15.17
N LYS A 375 20.53 5.55 16.30
CA LYS A 375 20.31 6.10 17.63
C LYS A 375 20.87 7.52 17.78
N ALA A 376 22.03 7.79 17.17
CA ALA A 376 22.64 9.11 17.19
C ALA A 376 21.90 10.16 16.33
N GLN A 377 21.10 9.74 15.34
CA GLN A 377 20.48 10.61 14.33
C GLN A 377 18.95 10.64 14.37
N GLN A 378 18.29 9.60 14.89
CA GLN A 378 16.83 9.43 14.78
C GLN A 378 16.01 10.62 15.33
N GLY A 379 16.52 11.36 16.32
CA GLY A 379 15.85 12.56 16.84
C GLY A 379 15.87 13.77 15.89
N ARG A 380 16.61 13.72 14.78
CA ARG A 380 16.82 14.85 13.88
C ARG A 380 16.34 14.60 12.45
N ALA A 381 16.40 13.37 11.99
CA ALA A 381 16.03 13.02 10.62
C ALA A 381 14.52 12.97 10.41
N LYS A 382 14.05 13.50 9.30
CA LYS A 382 12.64 13.45 8.87
C LYS A 382 12.36 12.26 7.96
N THR A 383 13.37 11.83 7.20
CA THR A 383 13.29 10.69 6.28
C THR A 383 14.55 9.83 6.37
N LEU A 384 14.45 8.57 5.93
CA LEU A 384 15.60 7.68 5.86
C LEU A 384 16.58 8.10 4.75
N VAL A 385 16.12 8.79 3.72
CA VAL A 385 17.00 9.38 2.70
C VAL A 385 17.89 10.45 3.32
N GLU A 386 17.31 11.36 4.13
CA GLU A 386 18.07 12.36 4.85
C GLU A 386 19.06 11.70 5.84
N MET A 387 18.61 10.68 6.58
CA MET A 387 19.47 9.95 7.51
C MET A 387 20.62 9.25 6.78
N ALA A 388 20.36 8.61 5.63
CA ALA A 388 21.39 7.97 4.82
C ALA A 388 22.44 8.97 4.32
N ALA A 389 22.00 10.11 3.80
CA ALA A 389 22.91 11.18 3.34
C ALA A 389 23.77 11.69 4.49
N ASN A 390 23.19 11.88 5.68
CA ASN A 390 23.91 12.30 6.89
C ASN A 390 24.75 11.18 7.54
N SER A 391 24.71 9.95 7.01
CA SER A 391 25.47 8.80 7.52
C SER A 391 26.67 8.43 6.65
N THR A 392 26.85 9.05 5.51
CA THR A 392 27.86 8.67 4.51
C THR A 392 29.27 8.61 5.07
N TYR A 393 29.66 9.58 5.87
CA TYR A 393 31.00 9.66 6.47
C TYR A 393 31.27 8.61 7.56
N PHE A 394 30.25 7.88 8.04
CA PHE A 394 30.45 6.74 8.93
C PHE A 394 30.91 5.49 8.17
N TYR A 395 30.53 5.34 6.90
CA TYR A 395 30.75 4.12 6.12
C TYR A 395 31.65 4.29 4.90
N GLY A 396 31.85 5.53 4.46
CA GLY A 396 32.71 5.87 3.32
C GLY A 396 33.70 6.99 3.64
N GLU A 397 34.66 7.17 2.75
CA GLU A 397 35.50 8.36 2.75
C GLU A 397 34.90 9.44 1.85
N PHE A 398 34.89 10.67 2.32
CA PHE A 398 34.52 11.81 1.49
C PHE A 398 35.73 12.37 0.76
N GLU A 399 35.56 12.72 -0.51
CA GLU A 399 36.65 13.21 -1.35
C GLU A 399 37.00 14.67 -1.06
N ARG A 400 36.00 15.49 -0.77
CA ARG A 400 36.12 16.94 -0.59
C ARG A 400 35.37 17.40 0.65
N TYR A 401 35.91 18.46 1.26
CA TYR A 401 35.17 19.22 2.28
C TYR A 401 34.11 20.08 1.60
N ASP A 402 33.00 20.34 2.29
CA ASP A 402 32.10 21.42 1.93
C ASP A 402 32.89 22.74 1.89
N GLU A 403 32.79 23.44 0.82
CA GLU A 403 33.65 24.62 0.56
C GLU A 403 33.43 25.72 1.61
N GLN A 404 32.18 26.00 1.95
CA GLN A 404 31.83 27.03 2.95
C GLN A 404 32.27 26.60 4.35
N ALA A 405 32.07 25.31 4.67
CA ALA A 405 32.51 24.75 5.93
C ALA A 405 34.03 24.80 6.11
N ALA A 406 34.77 24.43 5.07
CA ALA A 406 36.24 24.46 5.07
C ALA A 406 36.77 25.88 5.22
N GLN A 407 36.29 26.82 4.40
CA GLN A 407 36.69 28.23 4.49
C GLN A 407 36.45 28.84 5.86
N LYS A 408 35.38 28.47 6.50
CA LYS A 408 34.99 29.02 7.81
C LYS A 408 35.67 28.34 8.99
N HIS A 409 35.98 27.06 8.91
CA HIS A 409 36.36 26.25 10.07
C HIS A 409 37.71 25.54 9.93
N LEU A 410 38.26 25.32 8.73
CA LEU A 410 39.58 24.74 8.50
C LEU A 410 40.60 25.85 8.15
N THR A 411 40.78 26.78 9.06
CA THR A 411 41.67 27.96 8.91
C THR A 411 42.98 27.76 9.65
N ALA A 412 43.96 28.62 9.42
CA ALA A 412 45.24 28.63 10.15
C ALA A 412 45.03 28.68 11.67
N ALA A 413 44.02 29.39 12.18
CA ALA A 413 43.66 29.45 13.58
C ALA A 413 43.16 28.11 14.14
N ALA A 414 42.55 27.25 13.33
CA ALA A 414 42.09 25.92 13.77
C ALA A 414 43.22 24.87 13.82
N ARG A 415 44.32 25.11 13.15
CA ARG A 415 45.44 24.15 13.07
C ARG A 415 45.98 23.68 14.44
N PRO A 416 46.32 24.60 15.39
CA PRO A 416 46.82 24.18 16.71
C PRO A 416 45.78 23.39 17.50
N LEU A 417 44.46 23.72 17.35
CA LEU A 417 43.35 23.02 18.00
C LEU A 417 43.24 21.57 17.51
N LEU A 418 43.26 21.38 16.18
CA LEU A 418 43.20 20.05 15.57
C LEU A 418 44.43 19.20 15.84
N ALA A 419 45.62 19.81 15.91
CA ALA A 419 46.85 19.12 16.26
C ALA A 419 46.82 18.62 17.71
N ALA A 420 46.41 19.48 18.67
CA ALA A 420 46.26 19.09 20.06
C ALA A 420 45.19 18.01 20.25
N LEU A 421 44.05 18.11 19.57
CA LEU A 421 43.02 17.08 19.57
C LEU A 421 43.54 15.75 19.06
N LYS A 422 44.29 15.76 17.94
CA LYS A 422 44.86 14.54 17.36
C LYS A 422 45.81 13.84 18.37
N GLU A 423 46.65 14.61 19.03
CA GLU A 423 47.59 14.07 20.04
C GLU A 423 46.85 13.47 21.23
N GLN A 424 45.90 14.20 21.82
CA GLN A 424 45.13 13.69 22.97
C GLN A 424 44.29 12.47 22.62
N LEU A 425 43.61 12.48 21.48
CA LEU A 425 42.81 11.35 21.01
C LEU A 425 43.67 10.11 20.71
N ALA A 426 44.88 10.31 20.17
CA ALA A 426 45.83 9.20 19.94
C ALA A 426 46.26 8.53 21.22
N ALA A 427 46.42 9.30 22.33
CA ALA A 427 46.84 8.84 23.63
C ALA A 427 45.74 8.12 24.44
N LEU A 428 44.45 8.20 24.04
CA LEU A 428 43.36 7.54 24.77
C LEU A 428 43.56 6.03 24.80
N VAL A 429 43.45 5.42 26.00
CA VAL A 429 43.47 3.96 26.18
C VAL A 429 42.13 3.36 25.76
N HIS A 430 41.04 3.95 26.23
CA HIS A 430 39.69 3.51 25.94
C HIS A 430 39.00 4.52 25.03
N TRP A 431 38.37 4.01 23.94
CA TRP A 431 37.69 4.83 22.92
C TRP A 431 36.19 4.91 23.25
N GLN A 432 35.85 5.81 24.19
CA GLN A 432 34.48 6.01 24.69
C GLN A 432 34.05 7.47 24.55
N PRO A 433 32.75 7.77 24.29
CA PRO A 433 32.27 9.13 24.11
C PRO A 433 32.64 10.09 25.23
N GLU A 434 32.54 9.65 26.49
CA GLU A 434 32.81 10.47 27.67
C GLU A 434 34.28 10.88 27.74
N LEU A 435 35.21 9.97 27.41
CA LEU A 435 36.64 10.26 27.37
C LEU A 435 37.02 11.16 26.19
N ILE A 436 36.38 10.95 25.04
CA ILE A 436 36.50 11.79 23.87
C ILE A 436 36.03 13.22 24.18
N HIS A 437 34.86 13.34 24.84
CA HIS A 437 34.37 14.62 25.32
C HIS A 437 35.36 15.34 26.22
N THR A 438 35.95 14.63 27.18
CA THR A 438 36.99 15.17 28.08
C THR A 438 38.20 15.71 27.29
N CYS A 439 38.65 15.04 26.23
CA CYS A 439 39.72 15.56 25.35
C CYS A 439 39.34 16.87 24.67
N VAL A 440 38.10 16.96 24.14
CA VAL A 440 37.64 18.18 23.47
C VAL A 440 37.55 19.34 24.46
N VAL A 441 37.08 19.12 25.68
CA VAL A 441 37.01 20.12 26.74
C VAL A 441 38.42 20.54 27.18
N ALA A 442 39.33 19.60 27.40
CA ALA A 442 40.72 19.90 27.83
C ALA A 442 41.47 20.76 26.80
N VAL A 443 41.26 20.51 25.50
CA VAL A 443 41.85 21.39 24.46
C VAL A 443 41.22 22.77 24.48
N ALA A 444 39.91 22.89 24.71
CA ALA A 444 39.22 24.20 24.79
C ALA A 444 39.77 25.01 26.02
N GLU A 445 39.90 24.38 27.17
CA GLU A 445 40.45 25.01 28.38
C GLU A 445 41.92 25.41 28.20
N ALA A 446 42.77 24.53 27.68
CA ALA A 446 44.18 24.78 27.47
C ALA A 446 44.46 25.93 26.47
N THR A 447 43.55 26.13 25.50
CA THR A 447 43.69 27.18 24.49
C THR A 447 42.88 28.44 24.82
N GLY A 448 42.06 28.44 25.88
CA GLY A 448 41.19 29.55 26.24
C GLY A 448 40.02 29.77 25.25
N GLU A 449 39.75 28.80 24.40
CA GLU A 449 38.71 28.88 23.36
C GLU A 449 37.37 28.30 23.86
N LYS A 450 36.25 28.80 23.29
CA LYS A 450 34.93 28.21 23.57
C LYS A 450 34.82 26.81 22.94
N LEU A 451 34.17 25.88 23.64
CA LEU A 451 33.98 24.50 23.19
C LEU A 451 33.52 24.37 21.73
N GLY A 452 32.60 25.23 21.30
CA GLY A 452 32.12 25.26 19.90
C GLY A 452 33.18 25.62 18.87
N LYS A 453 34.18 26.41 19.27
CA LYS A 453 35.34 26.78 18.42
C LYS A 453 36.32 25.64 18.21
N VAL A 454 36.34 24.67 19.12
CA VAL A 454 37.13 23.43 19.03
C VAL A 454 36.32 22.34 18.32
N ALA A 455 35.05 22.20 18.66
CA ALA A 455 34.19 21.14 18.14
C ALA A 455 33.82 21.33 16.67
N GLN A 456 33.68 22.57 16.16
CA GLN A 456 33.30 22.80 14.77
C GLN A 456 34.40 22.44 13.76
N PRO A 457 35.66 22.89 13.92
CA PRO A 457 36.75 22.40 13.08
C PRO A 457 36.90 20.89 13.10
N LEU A 458 36.79 20.27 14.30
CA LEU A 458 36.82 18.81 14.44
C LEU A 458 35.71 18.16 13.62
N ARG A 459 34.47 18.68 13.71
CA ARG A 459 33.33 18.16 12.93
C ARG A 459 33.59 18.21 11.44
N VAL A 460 34.04 19.37 10.94
CA VAL A 460 34.34 19.53 9.50
C VAL A 460 35.46 18.59 9.07
N ALA A 461 36.51 18.45 9.87
CA ALA A 461 37.60 17.53 9.61
C ALA A 461 37.13 16.08 9.47
N LEU A 462 36.13 15.65 10.27
CA LEU A 462 35.67 14.26 10.35
C LEU A 462 34.51 13.92 9.41
N SER A 463 33.59 14.86 9.17
CA SER A 463 32.38 14.62 8.37
C SER A 463 32.36 15.32 7.01
N GLY A 464 33.33 16.19 6.74
CA GLY A 464 33.37 17.01 5.56
C GLY A 464 32.45 18.24 5.59
N GLY A 465 31.57 18.36 6.62
CA GLY A 465 30.57 19.42 6.73
C GLY A 465 30.34 19.92 8.15
N THR A 466 29.34 20.80 8.34
CA THR A 466 29.05 21.44 9.62
C THR A 466 28.01 20.72 10.48
N VAL A 467 27.38 19.68 9.96
CA VAL A 467 26.27 18.96 10.62
C VAL A 467 26.68 17.51 10.93
N SER A 468 26.55 17.14 12.19
CA SER A 468 26.69 15.75 12.66
C SER A 468 25.95 15.55 14.00
N PRO A 469 25.82 14.34 14.50
CA PRO A 469 25.46 14.09 15.92
C PRO A 469 26.39 14.81 16.90
N PRO A 470 26.20 14.71 18.22
CA PRO A 470 27.16 15.21 19.21
C PRO A 470 28.59 14.79 18.83
N ILE A 471 29.53 15.70 19.01
CA ILE A 471 30.89 15.50 18.43
C ILE A 471 31.61 14.29 19.01
N ASP A 472 31.47 14.05 20.28
CA ASP A 472 31.98 12.89 21.03
C ASP A 472 31.44 11.57 20.50
N VAL A 473 30.10 11.50 20.28
CA VAL A 473 29.44 10.35 19.65
C VAL A 473 29.91 10.16 18.21
N THR A 474 30.04 11.25 17.45
CA THR A 474 30.51 11.21 16.06
C THR A 474 31.93 10.64 15.98
N VAL A 475 32.85 11.14 16.82
CA VAL A 475 34.24 10.66 16.92
C VAL A 475 34.28 9.18 17.32
N HIS A 476 33.48 8.79 18.32
CA HIS A 476 33.40 7.40 18.77
C HIS A 476 32.97 6.46 17.63
N LEU A 477 31.89 6.78 16.94
CA LEU A 477 31.32 5.95 15.87
C LEU A 477 32.23 5.86 14.63
N ILE A 478 32.95 6.92 14.27
CA ILE A 478 33.91 6.89 13.15
C ILE A 478 35.07 5.93 13.45
N GLY A 479 35.46 5.82 14.72
CA GLY A 479 36.54 4.93 15.16
C GLY A 479 37.93 5.60 15.10
N ARG A 480 38.83 5.14 15.98
CA ARG A 480 40.15 5.76 16.24
C ARG A 480 40.98 5.96 14.97
N GLU A 481 41.18 4.90 14.20
CA GLU A 481 42.07 4.93 13.04
C GLU A 481 41.63 5.96 12.01
N ARG A 482 40.31 5.95 11.65
CA ARG A 482 39.75 6.87 10.67
C ARG A 482 39.72 8.31 11.17
N VAL A 483 39.45 8.52 12.48
CA VAL A 483 39.51 9.84 13.09
C VAL A 483 40.91 10.43 13.00
N LEU A 484 41.95 9.69 13.39
CA LEU A 484 43.34 10.17 13.33
C LEU A 484 43.81 10.45 11.89
N ALA A 485 43.43 9.60 10.94
CA ALA A 485 43.71 9.80 9.52
C ALA A 485 43.01 11.05 8.96
N ARG A 486 41.74 11.28 9.30
CA ARG A 486 40.99 12.48 8.86
C ARG A 486 41.50 13.76 9.52
N LEU A 487 41.91 13.70 10.78
CA LEU A 487 42.57 14.82 11.43
C LEU A 487 43.88 15.18 10.73
N GLN A 488 44.72 14.19 10.37
CA GLN A 488 45.92 14.45 9.58
C GLN A 488 45.60 15.09 8.27
N ARG A 489 44.63 14.57 7.50
CA ARG A 489 44.18 15.15 6.22
C ARG A 489 43.70 16.60 6.39
N ALA A 490 43.02 16.93 7.49
CA ALA A 490 42.56 18.30 7.76
C ALA A 490 43.75 19.23 8.08
N LEU A 491 44.78 18.75 8.79
CA LEU A 491 46.00 19.51 9.05
C LEU A 491 46.75 19.76 7.73
N ASP A 492 46.94 18.75 6.90
CA ASP A 492 47.60 18.87 5.59
C ASP A 492 46.85 19.84 4.64
N TYR A 493 45.48 19.81 4.71
CA TYR A 493 44.65 20.77 3.99
C TYR A 493 44.91 22.22 4.42
N ILE A 494 44.96 22.47 5.75
CA ILE A 494 45.21 23.81 6.28
C ILE A 494 46.62 24.28 5.92
N ASP A 495 47.61 23.39 5.97
CA ASP A 495 49.02 23.72 5.65
C ASP A 495 49.22 24.02 4.16
N ALA A 496 48.35 23.51 3.29
CA ALA A 496 48.34 23.80 1.88
C ALA A 496 47.59 25.10 1.47
N LEU A 497 46.89 25.75 2.44
CA LEU A 497 46.22 27.02 2.16
C LEU A 497 47.28 28.15 1.89
N PRO A 498 47.01 29.08 0.97
CA PRO A 498 47.87 30.27 0.78
C PRO A 498 48.02 31.00 2.11
N GLN A 499 49.27 31.25 2.52
CA GLN A 499 49.54 32.08 3.70
C GLN A 499 49.08 33.49 3.35
N ALA A 500 48.10 34.01 4.12
CA ALA A 500 47.56 35.37 3.98
C ALA A 500 48.57 36.42 4.44
#